data_4274cf1be73f65c4b7320c55164e4644
#
_entry.id   4274cf1be73f65c4b7320c55164e4644
#
_cell.length_a   1.000
_cell.length_b   1.000
_cell.length_c   1.000
_cell.angle_alpha   90.00
_cell.angle_beta   90.00
_cell.angle_gamma   90.00
#
_symmetry.space_group_name_H-M   'P 1'
#
loop_
_entity.id
_entity.type
_entity.pdbx_description
1 polymer ?
#
loop_
_entity_poly.entity_id
_entity_poly.type
_entity_poly.pdbx_seq_one_letter_code
_entity_poly.pdbx_strand_id
1 'polypeptide(L)'
;MFVRNAWYVAAFVHECSERPLARTILGEPVVLFRTPSGPCVALQDRCCHRFAPLSMGDVEADGIRCRYHGMKFSPQGACIEIPGQSVIPPKMCVQSFPLVERHGLLWIWMGEAQRADPELIVDVHWNDDPAWPTARGYIHYKANYQLIADNLLDFSHLTYVHRTTLANAAFPNSHPQITPFERGIRLVREIRDCEASPLHAMAGRFEGKVDFWNRQVWWLPSVFENWAGSV
;
A
#
# COMPACT_ATOMS: atom_id res chain seq x y z
N MET A 1 -17.34 1.23 -5.16
CA MET A 1 -16.79 0.15 -6.04
C MET A 1 -15.28 0.31 -6.03
N PHE A 2 -14.50 -0.78 -5.92
CA PHE A 2 -13.03 -0.72 -5.94
C PHE A 2 -12.50 -1.11 -7.32
N VAL A 3 -11.35 -0.56 -7.70
CA VAL A 3 -10.65 -0.92 -8.94
C VAL A 3 -10.07 -2.32 -8.77
N ARG A 4 -10.34 -3.20 -9.74
CA ARG A 4 -9.79 -4.56 -9.80
C ARG A 4 -8.71 -4.66 -10.87
N ASN A 5 -8.00 -5.78 -10.90
CA ASN A 5 -6.85 -6.01 -11.78
C ASN A 5 -5.78 -4.91 -11.60
N ALA A 6 -5.39 -4.69 -10.35
CA ALA A 6 -4.38 -3.72 -9.96
C ALA A 6 -3.59 -4.19 -8.74
N TRP A 7 -2.37 -3.67 -8.61
CA TRP A 7 -1.52 -3.86 -7.45
C TRP A 7 -1.89 -2.87 -6.33
N TYR A 8 -1.92 -3.39 -5.10
CA TYR A 8 -2.14 -2.62 -3.88
C TYR A 8 -1.03 -2.93 -2.87
N VAL A 9 -0.64 -1.96 -2.07
CA VAL A 9 0.25 -2.20 -0.94
C VAL A 9 -0.52 -2.92 0.16
N ALA A 10 -0.07 -4.12 0.52
CA ALA A 10 -0.69 -4.94 1.57
C ALA A 10 -0.04 -4.73 2.94
N ALA A 11 1.28 -4.58 2.99
CA ALA A 11 2.05 -4.42 4.21
C ALA A 11 3.48 -3.95 3.88
N PHE A 12 4.25 -3.59 4.90
CA PHE A 12 5.71 -3.56 4.78
C PHE A 12 6.28 -4.99 4.80
N VAL A 13 7.39 -5.22 4.10
CA VAL A 13 8.03 -6.55 4.04
C VAL A 13 8.37 -7.08 5.45
N HIS A 14 8.84 -6.21 6.35
CA HIS A 14 9.20 -6.62 7.72
C HIS A 14 8.01 -7.03 8.61
N GLU A 15 6.77 -6.71 8.23
CA GLU A 15 5.57 -7.13 8.95
C GLU A 15 5.19 -8.59 8.62
N CYS A 16 5.67 -9.14 7.48
CA CYS A 16 5.39 -10.50 7.05
C CYS A 16 6.39 -11.46 7.67
N SER A 17 5.93 -12.25 8.61
CA SER A 17 6.73 -13.21 9.39
C SER A 17 6.03 -14.56 9.49
N GLU A 18 6.55 -15.47 10.29
CA GLU A 18 5.88 -16.71 10.65
C GLU A 18 4.61 -16.48 11.50
N ARG A 19 4.43 -15.27 12.04
CA ARG A 19 3.18 -14.89 12.69
C ARG A 19 2.20 -14.38 11.62
N PRO A 20 1.02 -15.02 11.46
CA PRO A 20 0.04 -14.58 10.47
C PRO A 20 -0.43 -13.15 10.71
N LEU A 21 -0.49 -12.36 9.63
CA LEU A 21 -0.91 -10.97 9.63
C LEU A 21 -2.23 -10.82 8.89
N ALA A 22 -3.29 -10.44 9.59
CA ALA A 22 -4.59 -10.17 8.98
C ALA A 22 -4.61 -8.79 8.32
N ARG A 23 -5.19 -8.71 7.11
CA ARG A 23 -5.50 -7.47 6.39
C ARG A 23 -6.89 -7.56 5.75
N THR A 24 -7.49 -6.41 5.52
CA THR A 24 -8.68 -6.31 4.67
C THR A 24 -8.34 -5.43 3.48
N ILE A 25 -8.37 -5.98 2.28
CA ILE A 25 -8.00 -5.28 1.04
C ILE A 25 -9.18 -5.34 0.09
N LEU A 26 -9.67 -4.19 -0.33
CA LEU A 26 -10.90 -4.05 -1.15
C LEU A 26 -12.13 -4.76 -0.55
N GLY A 27 -12.21 -4.83 0.78
CA GLY A 27 -13.28 -5.54 1.49
C GLY A 27 -13.08 -7.06 1.60
N GLU A 28 -11.99 -7.61 1.07
CA GLU A 28 -11.66 -9.02 1.17
C GLU A 28 -10.69 -9.28 2.33
N PRO A 29 -11.00 -10.25 3.21
CA PRO A 29 -10.07 -10.65 4.26
C PRO A 29 -8.90 -11.42 3.66
N VAL A 30 -7.69 -10.99 3.98
CA VAL A 30 -6.42 -11.58 3.50
C VAL A 30 -5.54 -11.88 4.70
N VAL A 31 -4.93 -13.05 4.71
CA VAL A 31 -3.84 -13.40 5.63
C VAL A 31 -2.51 -13.37 4.88
N LEU A 32 -1.56 -12.64 5.46
CA LEU A 32 -0.16 -12.61 5.00
C LEU A 32 0.68 -13.39 5.99
N PHE A 33 1.56 -14.25 5.51
CA PHE A 33 2.48 -15.00 6.35
C PHE A 33 3.71 -15.45 5.54
N ARG A 34 4.77 -15.82 6.25
CA ARG A 34 5.99 -16.38 5.65
C ARG A 34 6.24 -17.74 6.29
N THR A 35 6.41 -18.78 5.49
CA THR A 35 6.93 -20.05 6.01
C THR A 35 8.41 -19.91 6.32
N PRO A 36 9.00 -20.73 7.22
CA PRO A 36 10.37 -20.57 7.69
C PRO A 36 11.45 -20.43 6.61
N SER A 37 11.25 -21.04 5.45
CA SER A 37 12.21 -21.03 4.33
C SER A 37 11.62 -20.48 3.02
N GLY A 38 10.43 -19.89 3.06
CA GLY A 38 9.72 -19.46 1.85
C GLY A 38 9.55 -17.96 1.70
N PRO A 39 8.99 -17.52 0.56
CA PRO A 39 8.57 -16.15 0.36
C PRO A 39 7.34 -15.82 1.22
N CYS A 40 6.99 -14.52 1.29
CA CYS A 40 5.68 -14.12 1.80
C CYS A 40 4.56 -14.67 0.92
N VAL A 41 3.46 -15.04 1.57
CA VAL A 41 2.27 -15.65 0.96
C VAL A 41 1.05 -14.83 1.32
N ALA A 42 0.12 -14.68 0.40
CA ALA A 42 -1.19 -14.08 0.60
C ALA A 42 -2.29 -15.08 0.28
N LEU A 43 -3.09 -15.43 1.28
CA LEU A 43 -4.26 -16.27 1.11
C LEU A 43 -5.53 -15.54 1.57
N GLN A 44 -6.69 -15.98 1.09
CA GLN A 44 -7.96 -15.57 1.67
C GLN A 44 -7.98 -15.96 3.16
N ASP A 45 -8.24 -14.99 4.03
CA ASP A 45 -8.28 -15.21 5.48
C ASP A 45 -9.60 -15.84 5.91
N ARG A 46 -9.91 -17.00 5.30
CA ARG A 46 -11.17 -17.70 5.50
C ARG A 46 -11.04 -19.18 5.16
N CYS A 47 -10.97 -20.03 6.16
CA CYS A 47 -10.93 -21.47 5.98
C CYS A 47 -12.16 -21.96 5.20
N CYS A 48 -11.98 -22.78 4.17
CA CYS A 48 -13.06 -23.30 3.32
C CYS A 48 -14.05 -24.23 4.05
N HIS A 49 -13.73 -24.72 5.27
CA HIS A 49 -14.59 -25.61 6.04
C HIS A 49 -15.73 -24.86 6.74
N ARG A 50 -15.39 -24.00 7.71
CA ARG A 50 -16.36 -23.26 8.57
C ARG A 50 -16.00 -21.79 8.67
N PHE A 51 -15.26 -21.28 7.71
CA PHE A 51 -14.96 -19.87 7.53
C PHE A 51 -14.19 -19.20 8.69
N ALA A 52 -13.53 -20.00 9.53
CA ALA A 52 -12.66 -19.44 10.56
C ALA A 52 -11.48 -18.69 9.91
N PRO A 53 -11.06 -17.54 10.49
CA PRO A 53 -9.90 -16.82 9.98
C PRO A 53 -8.62 -17.66 10.09
N LEU A 54 -7.88 -17.77 8.98
CA LEU A 54 -6.59 -18.47 8.97
C LEU A 54 -5.52 -17.66 9.72
N SER A 55 -5.68 -16.34 9.79
CA SER A 55 -4.80 -15.46 10.57
C SER A 55 -4.80 -15.76 12.08
N MET A 56 -5.78 -16.49 12.59
CA MET A 56 -5.80 -17.01 13.96
C MET A 56 -5.10 -18.38 14.09
N GLY A 57 -4.61 -18.93 12.99
CA GLY A 57 -3.97 -20.22 12.91
C GLY A 57 -2.46 -20.16 13.16
N ASP A 58 -1.79 -21.26 12.87
CA ASP A 58 -0.37 -21.43 13.09
C ASP A 58 0.34 -21.71 11.76
N VAL A 59 1.46 -21.01 11.52
CA VAL A 59 2.30 -21.24 10.33
C VAL A 59 3.21 -22.43 10.61
N GLU A 60 3.28 -23.35 9.66
CA GLU A 60 4.13 -24.52 9.66
C GLU A 60 5.09 -24.48 8.46
N ALA A 61 6.02 -25.43 8.39
CA ALA A 61 7.06 -25.43 7.36
C ALA A 61 6.50 -25.39 5.92
N ASP A 62 5.34 -26.00 5.68
CA ASP A 62 4.74 -26.21 4.37
C ASP A 62 3.39 -25.48 4.18
N GLY A 63 2.98 -24.62 5.15
CA GLY A 63 1.74 -23.88 5.01
C GLY A 63 1.19 -23.28 6.29
N ILE A 64 -0.13 -23.06 6.31
CA ILE A 64 -0.86 -22.51 7.45
C ILE A 64 -1.93 -23.49 7.93
N ARG A 65 -1.97 -23.74 9.24
CA ARG A 65 -2.96 -24.62 9.88
C ARG A 65 -4.10 -23.79 10.49
N CYS A 66 -5.32 -24.11 10.10
CA CYS A 66 -6.51 -23.53 10.69
C CYS A 66 -6.68 -24.02 12.13
N ARG A 67 -6.76 -23.10 13.08
CA ARG A 67 -6.86 -23.43 14.52
C ARG A 67 -8.20 -24.07 14.90
N TYR A 68 -9.23 -23.96 14.05
CA TYR A 68 -10.56 -24.46 14.42
C TYR A 68 -10.65 -26.00 14.35
N HIS A 69 -10.29 -26.61 13.21
CA HIS A 69 -10.35 -28.06 13.03
C HIS A 69 -9.07 -28.66 12.45
N GLY A 70 -7.97 -27.95 12.47
CA GLY A 70 -6.65 -28.44 12.09
C GLY A 70 -6.40 -28.63 10.60
N MET A 71 -7.32 -28.20 9.72
CA MET A 71 -7.06 -28.26 8.27
C MET A 71 -5.85 -27.40 7.91
N LYS A 72 -4.95 -27.93 7.07
CA LYS A 72 -3.73 -27.24 6.67
C LYS A 72 -3.78 -26.88 5.18
N PHE A 73 -3.34 -25.68 4.85
CA PHE A 73 -3.33 -25.12 3.49
C PHE A 73 -1.90 -24.78 3.07
N SER A 74 -1.53 -25.20 1.87
CA SER A 74 -0.24 -24.85 1.27
C SER A 74 -0.15 -23.34 0.95
N PRO A 75 1.06 -22.82 0.64
CA PRO A 75 1.22 -21.45 0.14
C PRO A 75 0.39 -21.11 -1.11
N GLN A 76 0.01 -22.11 -1.89
CA GLN A 76 -0.86 -21.96 -3.07
C GLN A 76 -2.36 -22.04 -2.73
N GLY A 77 -2.70 -22.22 -1.45
CA GLY A 77 -4.08 -22.29 -0.97
C GLY A 77 -4.73 -23.67 -1.08
N ALA A 78 -4.06 -24.68 -1.59
CA ALA A 78 -4.58 -26.04 -1.60
C ALA A 78 -4.63 -26.63 -0.18
N CYS A 79 -5.71 -27.33 0.18
CA CYS A 79 -5.75 -28.10 1.40
C CYS A 79 -4.81 -29.31 1.26
N ILE A 80 -3.84 -29.43 2.15
CA ILE A 80 -2.82 -30.49 2.14
C ILE A 80 -2.96 -31.49 3.30
N GLU A 81 -3.81 -31.18 4.28
CA GLU A 81 -4.10 -32.06 5.40
C GLU A 81 -5.51 -31.82 5.96
N ILE A 82 -6.23 -32.87 6.21
CA ILE A 82 -7.49 -32.87 6.96
C ILE A 82 -7.34 -33.90 8.10
N PRO A 83 -7.34 -33.50 9.37
CA PRO A 83 -7.20 -34.42 10.48
C PRO A 83 -8.25 -35.54 10.44
N GLY A 84 -7.77 -36.79 10.56
CA GLY A 84 -8.63 -37.98 10.54
C GLY A 84 -9.14 -38.41 9.16
N GLN A 85 -8.68 -37.80 8.08
CA GLN A 85 -9.03 -38.18 6.70
C GLN A 85 -7.78 -38.43 5.85
N SER A 86 -7.77 -39.53 5.11
CA SER A 86 -6.70 -39.85 4.16
C SER A 86 -6.96 -39.29 2.75
N VAL A 87 -8.21 -38.92 2.45
CA VAL A 87 -8.61 -38.40 1.14
C VAL A 87 -9.03 -36.93 1.29
N ILE A 88 -8.38 -36.06 0.51
CA ILE A 88 -8.67 -34.64 0.46
C ILE A 88 -9.45 -34.36 -0.84
N PRO A 89 -10.70 -33.89 -0.77
CA PRO A 89 -11.45 -33.55 -1.98
C PRO A 89 -10.74 -32.41 -2.77
N PRO A 90 -10.65 -32.50 -4.11
CA PRO A 90 -9.91 -31.51 -4.93
C PRO A 90 -10.41 -30.06 -4.80
N LYS A 91 -11.66 -29.86 -4.39
CA LYS A 91 -12.26 -28.53 -4.20
C LYS A 91 -11.93 -27.89 -2.85
N MET A 92 -11.24 -28.60 -1.96
CA MET A 92 -10.85 -28.07 -0.65
C MET A 92 -9.64 -27.16 -0.84
N CYS A 93 -9.88 -25.88 -1.01
CA CYS A 93 -8.86 -24.87 -1.17
C CYS A 93 -9.37 -23.51 -0.66
N VAL A 94 -8.46 -22.60 -0.47
CA VAL A 94 -8.68 -21.17 -0.25
C VAL A 94 -8.02 -20.39 -1.38
N GLN A 95 -8.53 -19.23 -1.69
CA GLN A 95 -7.94 -18.38 -2.73
C GLN A 95 -6.54 -17.93 -2.33
N SER A 96 -5.58 -18.05 -3.24
CA SER A 96 -4.28 -17.39 -3.16
C SER A 96 -4.27 -16.13 -4.01
N PHE A 97 -3.49 -15.13 -3.58
CA PHE A 97 -3.31 -13.87 -4.30
C PHE A 97 -1.87 -13.75 -4.74
N PRO A 98 -1.60 -13.30 -6.00
CA PRO A 98 -0.26 -12.95 -6.40
C PRO A 98 0.31 -11.87 -5.48
N LEU A 99 1.52 -12.09 -4.98
CA LEU A 99 2.21 -11.22 -4.03
C LEU A 99 3.65 -11.01 -4.50
N VAL A 100 4.11 -9.76 -4.47
CA VAL A 100 5.48 -9.39 -4.87
C VAL A 100 6.11 -8.54 -3.78
N GLU A 101 7.35 -8.87 -3.40
CA GLU A 101 8.20 -8.03 -2.55
C GLU A 101 9.00 -7.08 -3.44
N ARG A 102 8.73 -5.78 -3.34
CA ARG A 102 9.46 -4.73 -4.08
C ARG A 102 9.46 -3.42 -3.30
N HIS A 103 10.61 -2.75 -3.26
CA HIS A 103 10.79 -1.45 -2.62
C HIS A 103 10.42 -1.42 -1.12
N GLY A 104 10.73 -2.51 -0.40
CA GLY A 104 10.41 -2.65 1.03
C GLY A 104 8.92 -2.86 1.34
N LEU A 105 8.10 -3.04 0.31
CA LEU A 105 6.64 -3.22 0.39
C LEU A 105 6.22 -4.58 -0.16
N LEU A 106 5.11 -5.10 0.39
CA LEU A 106 4.38 -6.24 -0.16
C LEU A 106 3.25 -5.73 -1.04
N TRP A 107 3.34 -6.03 -2.33
CA TRP A 107 2.33 -5.70 -3.32
C TRP A 107 1.46 -6.91 -3.58
N ILE A 108 0.15 -6.76 -3.41
CA ILE A 108 -0.85 -7.79 -3.67
C ILE A 108 -1.67 -7.44 -4.91
N TRP A 109 -1.86 -8.41 -5.78
CA TRP A 109 -2.73 -8.25 -6.94
C TRP A 109 -4.17 -8.58 -6.59
N MET A 110 -5.07 -7.61 -6.80
CA MET A 110 -6.49 -7.76 -6.53
C MET A 110 -7.27 -7.88 -7.84
N GLY A 111 -7.32 -9.09 -8.37
CA GLY A 111 -7.98 -9.38 -9.65
C GLY A 111 -7.72 -10.79 -10.16
N GLU A 112 -7.83 -10.98 -11.47
CA GLU A 112 -7.51 -12.23 -12.15
C GLU A 112 -6.01 -12.50 -12.09
N ALA A 113 -5.60 -13.60 -11.46
CA ALA A 113 -4.18 -13.90 -11.20
C ALA A 113 -3.33 -13.95 -12.48
N GLN A 114 -3.91 -14.37 -13.60
CA GLN A 114 -3.23 -14.46 -14.91
C GLN A 114 -2.88 -13.09 -15.49
N ARG A 115 -3.49 -12.03 -14.98
CA ARG A 115 -3.26 -10.65 -15.40
C ARG A 115 -2.29 -9.90 -14.47
N ALA A 116 -1.77 -10.56 -13.46
CA ALA A 116 -0.82 -9.98 -12.51
C ALA A 116 0.54 -9.79 -13.17
N ASP A 117 0.78 -8.61 -13.70
CA ASP A 117 2.06 -8.22 -14.30
C ASP A 117 2.86 -7.38 -13.29
N PRO A 118 4.01 -7.87 -12.78
CA PRO A 118 4.85 -7.13 -11.84
C PRO A 118 5.42 -5.82 -12.38
N GLU A 119 5.50 -5.65 -13.71
CA GLU A 119 5.95 -4.39 -14.32
C GLU A 119 4.93 -3.25 -14.15
N LEU A 120 3.71 -3.58 -13.76
CA LEU A 120 2.69 -2.59 -13.39
C LEU A 120 2.86 -2.04 -11.96
N ILE A 121 3.76 -2.59 -11.14
CA ILE A 121 4.07 -2.03 -9.82
C ILE A 121 4.77 -0.68 -10.00
N VAL A 122 4.28 0.32 -9.29
CA VAL A 122 4.86 1.67 -9.35
C VAL A 122 6.29 1.63 -8.82
N ASP A 123 7.20 2.27 -9.56
CA ASP A 123 8.58 2.41 -9.13
C ASP A 123 8.69 3.43 -7.99
N VAL A 124 9.08 2.94 -6.83
CA VAL A 124 9.38 3.74 -5.63
C VAL A 124 10.76 3.33 -5.07
N HIS A 125 11.72 3.13 -5.97
CA HIS A 125 13.06 2.60 -5.67
C HIS A 125 13.81 3.36 -4.57
N TRP A 126 13.54 4.65 -4.39
CA TRP A 126 14.13 5.44 -3.30
C TRP A 126 13.87 4.88 -1.90
N ASN A 127 12.86 4.01 -1.74
CA ASN A 127 12.62 3.31 -0.48
C ASN A 127 13.71 2.28 -0.14
N ASP A 128 14.44 1.81 -1.15
CA ASP A 128 15.52 0.82 -1.02
C ASP A 128 16.90 1.44 -1.29
N ASP A 129 16.97 2.69 -1.76
CA ASP A 129 18.22 3.36 -2.08
C ASP A 129 18.87 3.94 -0.80
N PRO A 130 20.10 3.48 -0.42
CA PRO A 130 20.80 3.99 0.75
C PRO A 130 21.12 5.49 0.70
N ALA A 131 21.15 6.09 -0.50
CA ALA A 131 21.35 7.53 -0.67
C ALA A 131 20.11 8.35 -0.28
N TRP A 132 18.95 7.69 -0.12
CA TRP A 132 17.68 8.31 0.26
C TRP A 132 17.26 7.84 1.65
N PRO A 133 17.58 8.59 2.73
CA PRO A 133 17.12 8.24 4.06
C PRO A 133 15.58 8.29 4.11
N THR A 134 14.96 7.16 4.44
CA THR A 134 13.51 7.03 4.49
C THR A 134 13.01 6.84 5.92
N ALA A 135 11.90 7.49 6.27
CA ALA A 135 11.10 7.18 7.45
C ALA A 135 9.79 6.54 7.01
N ARG A 136 9.43 5.43 7.64
CA ARG A 136 8.20 4.69 7.33
C ARG A 136 7.16 4.94 8.39
N GLY A 137 5.89 5.02 7.99
CA GLY A 137 4.78 5.21 8.90
C GLY A 137 3.51 4.56 8.38
N TYR A 138 2.56 4.36 9.31
CA TYR A 138 1.24 3.82 9.00
C TYR A 138 0.18 4.68 9.68
N ILE A 139 -0.82 5.12 8.90
CA ILE A 139 -1.96 5.88 9.40
C ILE A 139 -3.24 5.19 8.94
N HIS A 140 -4.12 4.85 9.87
CA HIS A 140 -5.42 4.29 9.57
C HIS A 140 -6.49 5.39 9.60
N TYR A 141 -7.01 5.73 8.42
CA TYR A 141 -8.15 6.65 8.29
C TYR A 141 -9.47 5.88 8.34
N LYS A 142 -10.37 6.30 9.24
CA LYS A 142 -11.76 5.80 9.28
C LYS A 142 -12.62 6.59 8.28
N ALA A 143 -12.25 6.54 7.01
CA ALA A 143 -12.87 7.30 5.93
C ALA A 143 -12.87 6.50 4.62
N ASN A 144 -13.71 6.91 3.67
CA ASN A 144 -13.64 6.39 2.31
C ASN A 144 -12.30 6.80 1.68
N TYR A 145 -11.64 5.88 0.97
CA TYR A 145 -10.34 6.13 0.32
C TYR A 145 -10.37 7.30 -0.67
N GLN A 146 -11.51 7.57 -1.30
CA GLN A 146 -11.67 8.70 -2.22
C GLN A 146 -11.47 10.04 -1.51
N LEU A 147 -11.93 10.18 -0.26
CA LEU A 147 -11.70 11.38 0.54
C LEU A 147 -10.21 11.60 0.84
N ILE A 148 -9.45 10.50 0.94
CA ILE A 148 -7.98 10.58 1.08
C ILE A 148 -7.36 11.07 -0.23
N ALA A 149 -7.83 10.55 -1.36
CA ALA A 149 -7.37 11.00 -2.69
C ALA A 149 -7.69 12.48 -2.90
N ASP A 150 -8.91 12.92 -2.61
CA ASP A 150 -9.34 14.30 -2.72
C ASP A 150 -8.46 15.22 -1.86
N ASN A 151 -8.20 14.83 -0.60
CA ASN A 151 -7.34 15.59 0.30
C ASN A 151 -5.88 15.67 -0.20
N LEU A 152 -5.32 14.58 -0.72
CA LEU A 152 -3.93 14.54 -1.18
C LEU A 152 -3.72 15.28 -2.51
N LEU A 153 -4.75 15.45 -3.31
CA LEU A 153 -4.66 16.14 -4.60
C LEU A 153 -5.03 17.63 -4.53
N ASP A 154 -5.68 18.06 -3.46
CA ASP A 154 -6.04 19.46 -3.26
C ASP A 154 -5.21 20.10 -2.15
N PHE A 155 -4.25 20.96 -2.54
CA PHE A 155 -3.40 21.70 -1.58
C PHE A 155 -4.00 23.04 -1.13
N SER A 156 -5.20 23.41 -1.56
CA SER A 156 -5.82 24.68 -1.16
C SER A 156 -6.06 24.77 0.36
N HIS A 157 -6.32 23.62 1.00
CA HIS A 157 -6.54 23.54 2.44
C HIS A 157 -5.27 23.77 3.27
N LEU A 158 -4.07 23.61 2.71
CA LEU A 158 -2.80 23.67 3.46
C LEU A 158 -2.62 25.00 4.17
N THR A 159 -2.99 26.11 3.54
CA THR A 159 -2.88 27.46 4.12
C THR A 159 -3.71 27.61 5.39
N TYR A 160 -4.83 26.92 5.49
CA TYR A 160 -5.78 27.06 6.60
C TYR A 160 -5.60 25.99 7.66
N VAL A 161 -5.44 24.73 7.26
CA VAL A 161 -5.38 23.56 8.17
C VAL A 161 -3.97 23.33 8.70
N HIS A 162 -2.94 23.54 7.86
CA HIS A 162 -1.54 23.25 8.19
C HIS A 162 -0.70 24.50 8.41
N ARG A 163 -1.25 25.48 9.12
CA ARG A 163 -0.65 26.81 9.32
C ARG A 163 0.76 26.81 9.87
N THR A 164 1.08 25.87 10.74
CA THR A 164 2.36 25.82 11.46
C THR A 164 3.40 24.93 10.76
N THR A 165 3.03 24.27 9.67
CA THR A 165 3.92 23.33 8.97
C THR A 165 4.02 23.62 7.47
N LEU A 166 2.97 23.40 6.72
CA LEU A 166 2.98 23.39 5.25
C LEU A 166 2.34 24.64 4.62
N ALA A 167 1.79 25.55 5.43
CA ALA A 167 1.08 26.71 4.93
C ALA A 167 1.96 27.58 4.03
N ASN A 168 1.40 27.96 2.89
CA ASN A 168 1.94 28.99 2.03
C ASN A 168 0.77 29.90 1.62
N ALA A 169 0.91 31.20 1.86
CA ALA A 169 -0.15 32.19 1.60
C ALA A 169 -0.51 32.29 0.11
N ALA A 170 0.36 31.86 -0.78
CA ALA A 170 0.12 31.88 -2.22
C ALA A 170 -0.66 30.68 -2.75
N PHE A 171 -0.83 29.58 -1.98
CA PHE A 171 -1.57 28.39 -2.45
C PHE A 171 -3.00 28.65 -2.91
N PRO A 172 -3.83 29.44 -2.19
CA PRO A 172 -5.21 29.68 -2.62
C PRO A 172 -5.34 30.31 -4.00
N ASN A 173 -4.33 31.09 -4.40
CA ASN A 173 -4.32 31.82 -5.67
C ASN A 173 -3.44 31.14 -6.75
N SER A 174 -2.86 29.99 -6.45
CA SER A 174 -2.04 29.23 -7.38
C SER A 174 -2.80 27.99 -7.87
N HIS A 175 -2.85 27.81 -9.19
CA HIS A 175 -3.52 26.66 -9.79
C HIS A 175 -2.46 25.69 -10.34
N PRO A 176 -2.54 24.38 -10.00
CA PRO A 176 -1.64 23.40 -10.56
C PRO A 176 -1.95 23.17 -12.05
N GLN A 177 -0.90 22.91 -12.83
CA GLN A 177 -1.06 22.33 -14.14
C GLN A 177 -1.38 20.85 -13.98
N ILE A 178 -2.53 20.40 -14.50
CA ILE A 178 -2.99 19.02 -14.41
C ILE A 178 -2.80 18.33 -15.74
N THR A 179 -2.10 17.20 -15.74
CA THR A 179 -1.82 16.41 -16.95
C THR A 179 -2.22 14.96 -16.70
N PRO A 180 -3.27 14.45 -17.35
CA PRO A 180 -3.60 13.02 -17.29
C PRO A 180 -2.60 12.19 -18.09
N PHE A 181 -2.40 10.94 -17.68
CA PHE A 181 -1.67 9.92 -18.43
C PHE A 181 -2.38 8.57 -18.25
N GLU A 182 -1.96 7.55 -18.99
CA GLU A 182 -2.67 6.24 -19.07
C GLU A 182 -3.03 5.64 -17.69
N ARG A 183 -2.13 5.80 -16.70
CA ARG A 183 -2.27 5.15 -15.38
C ARG A 183 -2.47 6.14 -14.23
N GLY A 184 -2.82 7.38 -14.51
CA GLY A 184 -3.00 8.37 -13.45
C GLY A 184 -3.09 9.81 -13.89
N ILE A 185 -2.80 10.70 -12.96
CA ILE A 185 -2.72 12.14 -13.19
C ILE A 185 -1.48 12.72 -12.53
N ARG A 186 -0.91 13.73 -13.14
CA ARG A 186 0.19 14.53 -12.61
C ARG A 186 -0.28 15.96 -12.40
N LEU A 187 0.06 16.51 -11.24
CA LEU A 187 -0.16 17.91 -10.92
C LEU A 187 1.22 18.56 -10.69
N VAL A 188 1.45 19.70 -11.32
CA VAL A 188 2.67 20.50 -11.12
C VAL A 188 2.25 21.92 -10.72
N ARG A 189 2.83 22.42 -9.66
CA ARG A 189 2.62 23.76 -9.16
C ARG A 189 3.96 24.45 -8.96
N GLU A 190 4.07 25.65 -9.50
CA GLU A 190 5.22 26.54 -9.30
C GLU A 190 4.71 27.87 -8.79
N ILE A 191 5.33 28.39 -7.76
CA ILE A 191 5.00 29.69 -7.16
C ILE A 191 6.30 30.43 -6.96
N ARG A 192 6.47 31.53 -7.68
CA ARG A 192 7.68 32.33 -7.60
C ARG A 192 7.54 33.45 -6.57
N ASP A 193 8.66 33.86 -6.01
CA ASP A 193 8.77 35.01 -5.09
C ASP A 193 7.75 34.95 -3.93
N CYS A 194 7.59 33.76 -3.31
CA CYS A 194 6.67 33.53 -2.22
C CYS A 194 7.40 33.27 -0.89
N GLU A 195 6.68 33.49 0.23
CA GLU A 195 7.18 33.09 1.54
C GLU A 195 7.34 31.57 1.62
N ALA A 196 8.48 31.08 2.14
CA ALA A 196 8.63 29.65 2.39
C ALA A 196 7.64 29.17 3.44
N SER A 197 7.11 27.96 3.25
CA SER A 197 6.31 27.34 4.33
C SER A 197 7.16 27.12 5.58
N PRO A 198 6.58 27.09 6.79
CA PRO A 198 7.35 26.95 8.03
C PRO A 198 8.31 25.73 8.02
N LEU A 199 7.87 24.60 7.48
CA LEU A 199 8.69 23.40 7.35
C LEU A 199 9.87 23.61 6.38
N HIS A 200 9.62 24.22 5.21
CA HIS A 200 10.66 24.51 4.23
C HIS A 200 11.65 25.56 4.75
N ALA A 201 11.15 26.61 5.39
CA ALA A 201 12.03 27.61 6.01
C ALA A 201 12.96 27.00 7.05
N MET A 202 12.43 26.12 7.91
CA MET A 202 13.20 25.41 8.94
C MET A 202 14.22 24.44 8.31
N ALA A 203 13.82 23.63 7.35
CA ALA A 203 14.67 22.60 6.74
C ALA A 203 15.75 23.17 5.82
N GLY A 204 15.39 24.17 5.00
CA GLY A 204 16.29 24.81 4.04
C GLY A 204 17.07 26.01 4.59
N ARG A 205 16.72 26.48 5.80
CA ARG A 205 17.29 27.71 6.41
C ARG A 205 17.21 28.92 5.47
N PHE A 206 16.10 29.02 4.73
CA PHE A 206 15.91 30.12 3.78
C PHE A 206 15.72 31.45 4.50
N GLU A 207 16.38 32.49 3.97
CA GLU A 207 16.20 33.87 4.36
C GLU A 207 15.49 34.61 3.23
N GLY A 208 14.29 35.14 3.51
CA GLY A 208 13.48 35.86 2.52
C GLY A 208 12.55 34.98 1.69
N LYS A 209 12.27 35.42 0.48
CA LYS A 209 11.35 34.75 -0.44
C LYS A 209 12.06 33.66 -1.24
N VAL A 210 11.28 32.68 -1.67
CA VAL A 210 11.75 31.50 -2.41
C VAL A 210 10.88 31.27 -3.64
N ASP A 211 11.41 30.52 -4.59
CA ASP A 211 10.63 29.87 -5.63
C ASP A 211 10.24 28.48 -5.14
N PHE A 212 8.95 28.27 -4.89
CA PHE A 212 8.38 27.00 -4.47
C PHE A 212 7.93 26.19 -5.67
N TRP A 213 8.20 24.90 -5.63
CA TRP A 213 7.66 23.94 -6.58
C TRP A 213 7.07 22.72 -5.87
N ASN A 214 6.02 22.16 -6.47
CA ASN A 214 5.41 20.91 -6.03
C ASN A 214 5.00 20.07 -7.25
N ARG A 215 5.31 18.80 -7.19
CA ARG A 215 4.89 17.80 -8.16
C ARG A 215 4.18 16.67 -7.42
N GLN A 216 2.93 16.44 -7.77
CA GLN A 216 2.15 15.32 -7.28
C GLN A 216 1.86 14.36 -8.43
N VAL A 217 1.91 13.08 -8.17
CA VAL A 217 1.49 12.05 -9.10
C VAL A 217 0.57 11.09 -8.36
N TRP A 218 -0.64 10.93 -8.87
CA TRP A 218 -1.52 9.86 -8.44
C TRP A 218 -1.46 8.74 -9.46
N TRP A 219 -0.84 7.64 -9.06
CA TRP A 219 -0.85 6.39 -9.79
C TRP A 219 -2.08 5.60 -9.37
N LEU A 220 -2.96 5.35 -10.31
CA LEU A 220 -4.16 4.57 -10.05
C LEU A 220 -3.80 3.12 -9.70
N PRO A 221 -4.49 2.52 -8.71
CA PRO A 221 -5.62 3.11 -7.99
C PRO A 221 -5.26 3.83 -6.69
N SER A 222 -4.06 3.67 -6.11
CA SER A 222 -3.85 4.02 -4.71
C SER A 222 -2.44 4.49 -4.33
N VAL A 223 -1.55 4.76 -5.27
CA VAL A 223 -0.21 5.26 -4.97
C VAL A 223 -0.13 6.75 -5.25
N PHE A 224 0.33 7.51 -4.26
CA PHE A 224 0.56 8.95 -4.37
C PHE A 224 2.04 9.24 -4.16
N GLU A 225 2.62 9.95 -5.10
CA GLU A 225 3.91 10.58 -4.95
C GLU A 225 3.70 12.08 -4.74
N ASN A 226 4.45 12.63 -3.80
CA ASN A 226 4.44 14.06 -3.57
C ASN A 226 5.88 14.57 -3.37
N TRP A 227 6.34 15.35 -4.31
CA TRP A 227 7.64 15.99 -4.33
C TRP A 227 7.45 17.49 -4.16
N ALA A 228 8.16 18.08 -3.24
CA ALA A 228 8.11 19.51 -3.01
C ALA A 228 9.50 20.04 -2.66
N GLY A 229 9.77 21.26 -3.08
CA GLY A 229 11.02 21.92 -2.78
C GLY A 229 10.90 23.45 -2.87
N SER A 230 11.93 24.11 -2.36
CA SER A 230 12.09 25.56 -2.46
C SER A 230 13.53 25.87 -2.83
N VAL A 231 13.75 26.88 -3.64
CA VAL A 231 15.06 27.39 -4.06
C VAL A 231 15.11 28.90 -3.92
#